data_e3647c0d2f94ad640781459a512da223
#
_entry.id   e3647c0d2f94ad640781459a512da223
#
_cell.length_a   1.000
_cell.length_b   1.000
_cell.length_c   1.000
_cell.angle_alpha   90.00
_cell.angle_beta   90.00
_cell.angle_gamma   90.00
#
_symmetry.space_group_name_H-M   'P 1'
#
loop_
_entity.id
_entity.type
_entity.pdbx_description
1 polymer ?
#
loop_
_entity_poly.entity_id
_entity_poly.type
_entity_poly.pdbx_seq_one_letter_code
_entity_poly.pdbx_strand_id
1 'polypeptide(L)'
;MPLLLFCRPEEWSGAGGDFAPAEEAPEQTRGTILLAESNAEVARYVADHFKAHYNVETVSDGNEVLERLKTLEPDIIIADRMLSGLDGLKLCQAVKQNIRTCHIPVVILAAEGSVEEQITGIEAGADSYLPMPLSISLLAANVQNLLKARYRMRHYYSDDAEIDPDKITSNSMDGEFLKKAIRIVEENMDNEEFSSNDFSKALCMSRSNLHLKMKSITGESATKFIRKIRFNHACKLLLDRKYSISEISSMVGFNSPSYFATSFKKHVGCLPTEYVRSRTKGGEKAG
;
A
#
# COMPACT_ATOMS: atom_id res chain seq x y z
N MET A 1 27.46 -30.30 -13.49
CA MET A 1 26.79 -29.70 -14.66
C MET A 1 25.34 -30.14 -14.61
N PRO A 2 24.41 -29.32 -14.16
CA PRO A 2 22.98 -29.59 -14.32
C PRO A 2 22.55 -29.08 -15.70
N LEU A 3 21.91 -29.96 -16.44
CA LEU A 3 21.32 -29.69 -17.75
C LEU A 3 20.20 -28.64 -17.55
N LEU A 4 20.44 -27.48 -18.09
CA LEU A 4 19.39 -26.46 -18.32
C LEU A 4 18.39 -27.04 -19.33
N LEU A 5 17.22 -27.44 -18.86
CA LEU A 5 16.06 -27.72 -19.70
C LEU A 5 15.51 -26.35 -20.18
N PHE A 6 16.14 -25.84 -21.23
CA PHE A 6 15.55 -24.78 -22.02
C PHE A 6 14.42 -25.35 -22.86
N CYS A 7 13.17 -25.08 -22.49
CA CYS A 7 12.07 -25.17 -23.45
C CYS A 7 12.35 -24.16 -24.57
N ARG A 8 12.33 -24.60 -25.82
CA ARG A 8 12.57 -23.77 -27.00
C ARG A 8 11.44 -22.72 -27.12
N PRO A 9 11.73 -21.51 -27.64
CA PRO A 9 10.71 -20.46 -27.81
C PRO A 9 9.50 -20.88 -28.66
N GLU A 10 9.59 -21.92 -29.42
CA GLU A 10 8.56 -22.42 -30.33
C GLU A 10 7.44 -23.19 -29.62
N GLU A 11 7.62 -23.62 -28.37
CA GLU A 11 6.56 -24.31 -27.58
C GLU A 11 5.63 -23.35 -26.81
N TRP A 12 5.83 -22.05 -26.92
CA TRP A 12 5.11 -21.01 -26.20
C TRP A 12 4.02 -20.30 -27.01
N SER A 13 3.74 -20.80 -28.25
CA SER A 13 2.69 -20.27 -29.12
C SER A 13 1.32 -20.89 -28.79
N GLY A 14 0.71 -20.49 -27.71
CA GLY A 14 -0.61 -21.00 -27.37
C GLY A 14 -1.31 -20.27 -26.25
N ALA A 15 -1.81 -19.10 -26.54
CA ALA A 15 -3.02 -18.44 -26.05
C ALA A 15 -2.84 -16.91 -26.10
N GLY A 16 -3.04 -16.36 -27.29
CA GLY A 16 -3.37 -14.94 -27.42
C GLY A 16 -4.77 -14.70 -26.83
N GLY A 17 -4.84 -14.50 -25.53
CA GLY A 17 -6.02 -13.94 -24.91
C GLY A 17 -5.89 -12.42 -25.04
N ASP A 18 -6.77 -11.81 -25.86
CA ASP A 18 -6.98 -10.36 -25.85
C ASP A 18 -7.34 -9.93 -24.44
N PHE A 19 -6.35 -9.33 -23.74
CA PHE A 19 -6.63 -8.61 -22.51
C PHE A 19 -7.38 -7.33 -22.90
N ALA A 20 -8.66 -7.28 -22.60
CA ALA A 20 -9.41 -6.04 -22.69
C ALA A 20 -8.67 -4.96 -21.92
N PRO A 21 -8.43 -3.77 -22.51
CA PRO A 21 -7.79 -2.68 -21.83
C PRO A 21 -8.60 -2.34 -20.58
N ALA A 22 -7.95 -2.29 -19.44
CA ALA A 22 -8.53 -1.73 -18.23
C ALA A 22 -9.01 -0.31 -18.59
N GLU A 23 -10.26 0.02 -18.19
CA GLU A 23 -10.86 1.34 -18.37
C GLU A 23 -9.81 2.43 -18.10
N GLU A 24 -9.73 3.38 -19.01
CA GLU A 24 -8.77 4.49 -19.01
C GLU A 24 -8.77 5.20 -17.65
N ALA A 25 -7.80 4.83 -16.81
CA ALA A 25 -7.46 5.65 -15.65
C ALA A 25 -6.86 6.97 -16.16
N PRO A 26 -7.19 8.12 -15.55
CA PRO A 26 -6.62 9.41 -15.94
C PRO A 26 -5.10 9.34 -15.93
N GLU A 27 -4.40 10.15 -16.74
CA GLU A 27 -2.94 10.23 -16.91
C GLU A 27 -2.18 10.14 -15.57
N GLN A 28 -2.12 8.95 -15.01
CA GLN A 28 -1.35 8.65 -13.81
C GLN A 28 0.00 8.12 -14.26
N THR A 29 1.04 8.65 -13.68
CA THR A 29 2.41 8.14 -13.78
C THR A 29 2.39 6.62 -13.78
N ARG A 30 2.90 6.00 -14.88
CA ARG A 30 2.99 4.56 -15.03
C ARG A 30 3.67 3.96 -13.81
N GLY A 31 3.04 2.96 -13.17
CA GLY A 31 3.63 2.27 -12.02
C GLY A 31 5.02 1.72 -12.35
N THR A 32 5.89 1.59 -11.36
CA THR A 32 7.27 1.15 -11.52
C THR A 32 7.44 -0.27 -11.00
N ILE A 33 7.97 -1.15 -11.86
CA ILE A 33 8.38 -2.52 -11.51
C ILE A 33 9.90 -2.55 -11.39
N LEU A 34 10.42 -3.04 -10.27
CA LEU A 34 11.84 -3.36 -10.12
C LEU A 34 12.02 -4.87 -10.31
N LEU A 35 12.65 -5.25 -11.41
CA LEU A 35 12.91 -6.63 -11.79
C LEU A 35 14.35 -7.00 -11.47
N ALA A 36 14.54 -7.94 -10.55
CA ALA A 36 15.84 -8.49 -10.18
C ALA A 36 15.98 -9.89 -10.78
N GLU A 37 16.81 -10.03 -11.81
CA GLU A 37 16.99 -11.26 -12.55
C GLU A 37 18.42 -11.31 -13.13
N SER A 38 19.17 -12.35 -12.79
CA SER A 38 20.56 -12.53 -13.23
C SER A 38 20.68 -13.03 -14.66
N ASN A 39 19.67 -13.72 -15.18
CA ASN A 39 19.64 -14.16 -16.57
C ASN A 39 19.10 -13.03 -17.47
N ALA A 40 19.98 -12.47 -18.31
CA ALA A 40 19.66 -11.36 -19.19
C ALA A 40 18.53 -11.65 -20.21
N GLU A 41 18.37 -12.91 -20.64
CA GLU A 41 17.30 -13.29 -21.57
C GLU A 41 15.94 -13.32 -20.86
N VAL A 42 15.88 -13.90 -19.66
CA VAL A 42 14.68 -13.91 -18.83
C VAL A 42 14.32 -12.48 -18.43
N ALA A 43 15.28 -11.68 -17.97
CA ALA A 43 15.09 -10.28 -17.62
C ALA A 43 14.48 -9.49 -18.78
N ARG A 44 15.03 -9.64 -19.99
CA ARG A 44 14.52 -8.99 -21.20
C ARG A 44 13.11 -9.44 -21.51
N TYR A 45 12.84 -10.74 -21.51
CA TYR A 45 11.54 -11.31 -21.82
C TYR A 45 10.44 -10.78 -20.89
N VAL A 46 10.70 -10.78 -19.57
CA VAL A 46 9.77 -10.26 -18.58
C VAL A 46 9.62 -8.74 -18.74
N ALA A 47 10.73 -8.01 -18.87
CA ALA A 47 10.69 -6.56 -19.02
C ALA A 47 9.91 -6.12 -20.27
N ASP A 48 10.12 -6.76 -21.41
CA ASP A 48 9.46 -6.41 -22.66
C ASP A 48 7.93 -6.61 -22.58
N HIS A 49 7.49 -7.62 -21.83
CA HIS A 49 6.04 -7.81 -21.59
C HIS A 49 5.42 -6.66 -20.78
N PHE A 50 6.13 -6.17 -19.76
CA PHE A 50 5.58 -5.14 -18.86
C PHE A 50 5.81 -3.71 -19.33
N LYS A 51 6.80 -3.42 -20.15
CA LYS A 51 7.15 -2.05 -20.63
C LYS A 51 6.03 -1.31 -21.33
N ALA A 52 5.06 -2.01 -21.90
CA ALA A 52 3.89 -1.40 -22.53
C ALA A 52 3.04 -0.58 -21.53
N HIS A 53 2.99 -1.04 -20.26
CA HIS A 53 2.09 -0.51 -19.22
C HIS A 53 2.80 0.03 -17.98
N TYR A 54 4.06 -0.33 -17.75
CA TYR A 54 4.83 0.01 -16.56
C TYR A 54 6.21 0.57 -16.92
N ASN A 55 6.79 1.33 -16.01
CA ASN A 55 8.22 1.60 -16.01
C ASN A 55 8.92 0.38 -15.42
N VAL A 56 9.83 -0.24 -16.17
CA VAL A 56 10.55 -1.43 -15.71
C VAL A 56 12.02 -1.10 -15.57
N GLU A 57 12.52 -1.15 -14.34
CA GLU A 57 13.95 -1.13 -14.03
C GLU A 57 14.44 -2.55 -13.80
N THR A 58 15.57 -2.91 -14.40
CA THR A 58 16.16 -4.25 -14.29
C THR A 58 17.50 -4.17 -13.59
N VAL A 59 17.73 -5.10 -12.66
CA VAL A 59 19.00 -5.28 -11.96
C VAL A 59 19.36 -6.77 -11.96
N SER A 60 20.64 -7.11 -11.86
CA SER A 60 21.11 -8.49 -11.91
C SER A 60 21.61 -9.05 -10.57
N ASP A 61 21.69 -8.20 -9.55
CA ASP A 61 22.23 -8.54 -8.22
C ASP A 61 21.30 -8.09 -7.12
N GLY A 62 21.11 -8.94 -6.10
CA GLY A 62 20.19 -8.64 -4.99
C GLY A 62 20.67 -7.48 -4.11
N ASN A 63 21.98 -7.21 -3.99
CA ASN A 63 22.46 -6.04 -3.26
C ASN A 63 22.16 -4.76 -4.03
N GLU A 64 22.19 -4.78 -5.36
CA GLU A 64 21.82 -3.65 -6.19
C GLU A 64 20.35 -3.26 -5.97
N VAL A 65 19.46 -4.24 -5.76
CA VAL A 65 18.06 -3.95 -5.39
C VAL A 65 18.00 -3.07 -4.14
N LEU A 66 18.74 -3.45 -3.06
CA LEU A 66 18.72 -2.69 -1.82
C LEU A 66 19.30 -1.28 -1.99
N GLU A 67 20.31 -1.11 -2.84
CA GLU A 67 20.85 0.22 -3.16
C GLU A 67 19.83 1.06 -3.93
N ARG A 68 19.16 0.47 -4.94
CA ARG A 68 18.10 1.14 -5.69
C ARG A 68 16.94 1.60 -4.81
N LEU A 69 16.53 0.79 -3.84
CA LEU A 69 15.46 1.12 -2.88
C LEU A 69 15.76 2.32 -1.97
N LYS A 70 17.01 2.83 -1.96
CA LYS A 70 17.33 4.08 -1.25
C LYS A 70 16.79 5.32 -1.98
N THR A 71 16.67 5.27 -3.29
CA THR A 71 16.28 6.39 -4.16
C THR A 71 15.02 6.11 -4.98
N LEU A 72 14.72 4.86 -5.26
CA LEU A 72 13.56 4.41 -6.03
C LEU A 72 12.48 3.87 -5.08
N GLU A 73 11.23 4.24 -5.33
CA GLU A 73 10.05 3.66 -4.67
C GLU A 73 9.25 2.83 -5.68
N PRO A 74 9.59 1.57 -5.94
CA PRO A 74 8.86 0.75 -6.89
C PRO A 74 7.48 0.38 -6.34
N ASP A 75 6.53 0.16 -7.23
CA ASP A 75 5.20 -0.31 -6.84
C ASP A 75 5.18 -1.81 -6.56
N ILE A 76 6.12 -2.56 -7.16
CA ILE A 76 6.30 -3.99 -6.96
C ILE A 76 7.74 -4.40 -7.28
N ILE A 77 8.23 -5.41 -6.59
CA ILE A 77 9.51 -6.06 -6.86
C ILE A 77 9.22 -7.47 -7.39
N ILE A 78 9.85 -7.83 -8.51
CA ILE A 78 9.89 -9.19 -9.03
C ILE A 78 11.33 -9.64 -8.92
N ALA A 79 11.61 -10.72 -8.20
CA ALA A 79 12.97 -11.17 -7.94
C ALA A 79 13.12 -12.66 -8.21
N ASP A 80 14.16 -13.03 -8.95
CA ASP A 80 14.59 -14.42 -9.02
C ASP A 80 15.11 -14.87 -7.64
N ARG A 81 14.79 -16.09 -7.24
CA ARG A 81 15.32 -16.69 -6.03
C ARG A 81 16.84 -16.81 -6.06
N MET A 82 17.39 -17.18 -7.23
CA MET A 82 18.83 -17.46 -7.42
C MET A 82 19.60 -16.23 -7.89
N LEU A 83 19.39 -15.08 -7.23
CA LEU A 83 20.13 -13.86 -7.53
C LEU A 83 21.60 -13.96 -7.09
N SER A 84 22.46 -13.28 -7.83
CA SER A 84 23.83 -13.03 -7.44
C SER A 84 23.90 -12.11 -6.22
N GLY A 85 24.96 -12.21 -5.44
CA GLY A 85 25.20 -11.39 -4.26
C GLY A 85 24.24 -11.70 -3.13
N LEU A 86 23.05 -11.15 -3.15
CA LEU A 86 22.01 -11.41 -2.14
C LEU A 86 20.91 -12.28 -2.74
N ASP A 87 20.73 -13.47 -2.20
CA ASP A 87 19.67 -14.44 -2.53
C ASP A 87 18.27 -13.79 -2.45
N GLY A 88 17.36 -14.16 -3.37
CA GLY A 88 16.04 -13.56 -3.48
C GLY A 88 15.17 -13.69 -2.23
N LEU A 89 15.30 -14.78 -1.45
CA LEU A 89 14.58 -14.93 -0.19
C LEU A 89 15.12 -13.99 0.89
N LYS A 90 16.45 -13.88 0.99
CA LYS A 90 17.08 -12.92 1.91
C LYS A 90 16.77 -11.48 1.52
N LEU A 91 16.75 -11.19 0.21
CA LEU A 91 16.29 -9.91 -0.30
C LEU A 91 14.85 -9.63 0.12
N CYS A 92 13.95 -10.59 -0.05
CA CYS A 92 12.55 -10.47 0.36
C CYS A 92 12.45 -10.17 1.86
N GLN A 93 13.15 -10.92 2.70
CA GLN A 93 13.20 -10.67 4.14
C GLN A 93 13.70 -9.26 4.47
N ALA A 94 14.80 -8.82 3.83
CA ALA A 94 15.35 -7.49 4.04
C ALA A 94 14.34 -6.37 3.65
N VAL A 95 13.64 -6.55 2.52
CA VAL A 95 12.59 -5.63 2.07
C VAL A 95 11.42 -5.60 3.06
N LYS A 96 10.96 -6.77 3.52
CA LYS A 96 9.79 -6.91 4.39
C LYS A 96 10.06 -6.51 5.86
N GLN A 97 11.29 -6.64 6.32
CA GLN A 97 11.68 -6.21 7.67
C GLN A 97 11.98 -4.71 7.75
N ASN A 98 12.20 -4.04 6.64
CA ASN A 98 12.48 -2.62 6.64
C ASN A 98 11.18 -1.81 6.56
N ILE A 99 10.93 -0.96 7.57
CA ILE A 99 9.71 -0.15 7.68
C ILE A 99 9.44 0.77 6.46
N ARG A 100 10.49 1.14 5.72
CA ARG A 100 10.37 1.97 4.51
C ARG A 100 9.89 1.19 3.29
N THR A 101 10.15 -0.11 3.24
CA THR A 101 9.95 -0.95 2.05
C THR A 101 9.00 -2.12 2.26
N CYS A 102 8.63 -2.44 3.51
CA CYS A 102 7.81 -3.62 3.84
C CYS A 102 6.44 -3.61 3.15
N HIS A 103 5.93 -2.44 2.77
CA HIS A 103 4.68 -2.30 2.03
C HIS A 103 4.79 -2.62 0.53
N ILE A 104 6.01 -2.76 0.00
CA ILE A 104 6.23 -3.08 -1.41
C ILE A 104 5.97 -4.57 -1.62
N PRO A 105 5.05 -4.97 -2.51
CA PRO A 105 4.84 -6.36 -2.83
C PRO A 105 6.09 -6.98 -3.45
N VAL A 106 6.40 -8.22 -3.07
CA VAL A 106 7.52 -8.99 -3.60
C VAL A 106 7.01 -10.29 -4.20
N VAL A 107 7.28 -10.49 -5.49
CA VAL A 107 7.03 -11.73 -6.22
C VAL A 107 8.35 -12.45 -6.38
N ILE A 108 8.46 -13.70 -5.91
CA ILE A 108 9.65 -14.53 -6.09
C ILE A 108 9.42 -15.48 -7.27
N LEU A 109 10.38 -15.48 -8.19
CA LEU A 109 10.47 -16.47 -9.26
C LEU A 109 11.45 -17.56 -8.83
N ALA A 110 11.12 -18.84 -9.01
CA ALA A 110 11.97 -19.93 -8.55
C ALA A 110 12.05 -21.07 -9.55
N ALA A 111 13.25 -21.60 -9.74
CA ALA A 111 13.50 -22.71 -10.68
C ALA A 111 12.81 -24.02 -10.25
N GLU A 112 12.60 -24.22 -8.97
CA GLU A 112 11.92 -25.38 -8.40
C GLU A 112 10.68 -24.94 -7.65
N GLY A 113 9.60 -25.69 -7.78
CA GLY A 113 8.30 -25.38 -7.17
C GLY A 113 7.92 -26.41 -6.09
N SER A 114 8.91 -26.95 -5.33
CA SER A 114 8.56 -27.83 -4.23
C SER A 114 7.69 -27.12 -3.20
N VAL A 115 6.85 -27.87 -2.50
CA VAL A 115 5.96 -27.29 -1.48
C VAL A 115 6.78 -26.65 -0.36
N GLU A 116 7.90 -27.27 0.01
CA GLU A 116 8.81 -26.77 1.04
C GLU A 116 9.42 -25.43 0.67
N GLU A 117 9.76 -25.26 -0.60
CA GLU A 117 10.32 -23.99 -1.10
C GLU A 117 9.27 -22.89 -1.16
N GLN A 118 8.03 -23.23 -1.55
CA GLN A 118 6.92 -22.28 -1.51
C GLN A 118 6.63 -21.83 -0.08
N ILE A 119 6.62 -22.75 0.89
CA ILE A 119 6.48 -22.43 2.31
C ILE A 119 7.58 -21.47 2.76
N THR A 120 8.85 -21.78 2.45
CA THR A 120 10.00 -20.93 2.78
C THR A 120 9.86 -19.52 2.18
N GLY A 121 9.35 -19.42 0.94
CA GLY A 121 9.10 -18.16 0.27
C GLY A 121 8.02 -17.33 0.98
N ILE A 122 6.93 -17.96 1.39
CA ILE A 122 5.84 -17.33 2.15
C ILE A 122 6.34 -16.89 3.53
N GLU A 123 7.09 -17.72 4.23
CA GLU A 123 7.70 -17.41 5.53
C GLU A 123 8.71 -16.25 5.44
N ALA A 124 9.39 -16.10 4.30
CA ALA A 124 10.22 -14.93 4.01
C ALA A 124 9.42 -13.65 3.79
N GLY A 125 8.10 -13.76 3.70
CA GLY A 125 7.17 -12.64 3.51
C GLY A 125 6.88 -12.32 2.04
N ALA A 126 7.17 -13.22 1.10
CA ALA A 126 6.81 -13.02 -0.30
C ALA A 126 5.28 -12.96 -0.48
N ASP A 127 4.80 -12.00 -1.26
CA ASP A 127 3.38 -11.86 -1.57
C ASP A 127 2.92 -12.84 -2.65
N SER A 128 3.85 -13.34 -3.44
CA SER A 128 3.64 -14.42 -4.40
C SER A 128 4.94 -15.18 -4.67
N TYR A 129 4.81 -16.48 -4.90
CA TYR A 129 5.91 -17.36 -5.26
C TYR A 129 5.52 -18.14 -6.51
N LEU A 130 6.24 -17.95 -7.61
CA LEU A 130 5.91 -18.50 -8.91
C LEU A 130 7.02 -19.45 -9.40
N PRO A 131 6.67 -20.72 -9.69
CA PRO A 131 7.66 -21.68 -10.19
C PRO A 131 8.01 -21.43 -11.67
N MET A 132 9.22 -21.81 -12.05
CA MET A 132 9.63 -21.94 -13.44
C MET A 132 9.23 -23.34 -13.98
N PRO A 133 8.91 -23.50 -15.27
CA PRO A 133 8.95 -22.49 -16.33
C PRO A 133 7.88 -21.41 -16.15
N LEU A 134 8.29 -20.16 -16.35
CA LEU A 134 7.45 -18.99 -16.07
C LEU A 134 6.31 -18.85 -17.08
N SER A 135 5.08 -18.92 -16.59
CA SER A 135 3.92 -18.44 -17.35
C SER A 135 3.81 -16.93 -17.23
N ILE A 136 4.13 -16.20 -18.29
CA ILE A 136 4.07 -14.74 -18.31
C ILE A 136 2.67 -14.21 -18.00
N SER A 137 1.61 -14.91 -18.46
CA SER A 137 0.22 -14.57 -18.18
C SER A 137 -0.10 -14.72 -16.70
N LEU A 138 0.43 -15.76 -16.04
CA LEU A 138 0.26 -15.96 -14.60
C LEU A 138 1.01 -14.88 -13.81
N LEU A 139 2.24 -14.54 -14.21
CA LEU A 139 2.98 -13.44 -13.60
C LEU A 139 2.23 -12.12 -13.75
N ALA A 140 1.74 -11.81 -14.96
CA ALA A 140 0.97 -10.59 -15.22
C ALA A 140 -0.29 -10.51 -14.36
N ALA A 141 -1.04 -11.59 -14.24
CA ALA A 141 -2.23 -11.64 -13.39
C ALA A 141 -1.88 -11.42 -11.90
N ASN A 142 -0.80 -12.02 -11.41
CA ASN A 142 -0.33 -11.81 -10.03
C ASN A 142 0.08 -10.35 -9.79
N VAL A 143 0.89 -9.78 -10.67
CA VAL A 143 1.31 -8.37 -10.60
C VAL A 143 0.11 -7.44 -10.56
N GLN A 144 -0.85 -7.62 -11.48
CA GLN A 144 -2.08 -6.82 -11.51
C GLN A 144 -2.89 -6.94 -10.23
N ASN A 145 -3.06 -8.15 -9.70
CA ASN A 145 -3.81 -8.37 -8.48
C ASN A 145 -3.16 -7.71 -7.27
N LEU A 146 -1.84 -7.83 -7.12
CA LEU A 146 -1.09 -7.20 -6.04
C LEU A 146 -1.15 -5.67 -6.13
N LEU A 147 -0.98 -5.10 -7.33
CA LEU A 147 -1.09 -3.67 -7.55
C LEU A 147 -2.52 -3.15 -7.33
N LYS A 148 -3.55 -3.87 -7.78
CA LYS A 148 -4.96 -3.54 -7.51
C LYS A 148 -5.29 -3.59 -6.02
N ALA A 149 -4.79 -4.59 -5.29
CA ALA A 149 -4.98 -4.68 -3.84
C ALA A 149 -4.37 -3.46 -3.13
N ARG A 150 -3.14 -3.07 -3.51
CA ARG A 150 -2.47 -1.87 -2.99
C ARG A 150 -3.23 -0.58 -3.34
N TYR A 151 -3.72 -0.46 -4.57
CA TYR A 151 -4.53 0.68 -5.00
C TYR A 151 -5.84 0.78 -4.21
N ARG A 152 -6.57 -0.34 -4.03
CA ARG A 152 -7.79 -0.38 -3.22
C ARG A 152 -7.53 0.02 -1.77
N MET A 153 -6.43 -0.43 -1.19
CA MET A 153 -6.03 -0.05 0.16
C MET A 153 -5.84 1.46 0.26
N ARG A 154 -5.09 2.08 -0.67
CA ARG A 154 -4.90 3.54 -0.70
C ARG A 154 -6.23 4.29 -0.85
N HIS A 155 -7.13 3.82 -1.73
CA HIS A 155 -8.45 4.43 -1.94
C HIS A 155 -9.38 4.28 -0.74
N TYR A 156 -9.37 3.12 -0.09
CA TYR A 156 -10.19 2.93 1.12
C TYR A 156 -9.83 3.94 2.22
N TYR A 157 -8.57 4.34 2.31
CA TYR A 157 -8.14 5.39 3.25
C TYR A 157 -8.44 6.81 2.75
N SER A 158 -8.59 7.04 1.45
CA SER A 158 -8.94 8.36 0.92
C SER A 158 -10.44 8.64 0.94
N ASP A 159 -11.29 7.62 0.89
CA ASP A 159 -12.74 7.78 1.01
C ASP A 159 -13.16 7.90 2.49
N ASP A 160 -14.29 8.59 2.75
CA ASP A 160 -14.81 8.94 4.08
C ASP A 160 -15.27 7.74 4.95
N ALA A 161 -14.85 6.54 4.62
CA ALA A 161 -15.18 5.34 5.36
C ALA A 161 -14.47 5.28 6.72
N GLU A 162 -15.16 4.74 7.71
CA GLU A 162 -14.59 4.44 9.03
C GLU A 162 -13.35 3.54 8.88
N ILE A 163 -12.21 4.02 9.36
CA ILE A 163 -10.94 3.30 9.23
C ILE A 163 -10.98 2.10 10.17
N ASP A 164 -11.16 0.91 9.62
CA ASP A 164 -11.04 -0.36 10.34
C ASP A 164 -9.73 -1.06 9.94
N PRO A 165 -8.70 -1.01 10.79
CA PRO A 165 -7.38 -1.56 10.47
C PRO A 165 -7.40 -3.06 10.19
N ASP A 166 -8.35 -3.80 10.79
CA ASP A 166 -8.42 -5.25 10.68
C ASP A 166 -8.94 -5.72 9.32
N LYS A 167 -9.67 -4.84 8.60
CA LYS A 167 -10.26 -5.17 7.30
C LYS A 167 -9.34 -4.88 6.11
N ILE A 168 -8.19 -4.23 6.32
CA ILE A 168 -7.55 -3.48 5.25
C ILE A 168 -6.18 -3.99 4.87
N THR A 169 -5.42 -4.60 5.77
CA THR A 169 -4.04 -4.97 5.49
C THR A 169 -3.85 -6.48 5.35
N SER A 170 -3.28 -6.88 4.23
CA SER A 170 -2.75 -8.24 4.04
C SER A 170 -1.39 -8.43 4.73
N ASN A 171 -0.69 -7.35 5.07
CA ASN A 171 0.60 -7.36 5.75
C ASN A 171 0.42 -7.01 7.23
N SER A 172 0.76 -7.95 8.11
CA SER A 172 0.64 -7.79 9.57
C SER A 172 1.40 -6.57 10.11
N MET A 173 2.58 -6.25 9.57
CA MET A 173 3.36 -5.08 10.00
C MET A 173 2.70 -3.74 9.65
N ASP A 174 2.05 -3.64 8.49
CA ASP A 174 1.31 -2.45 8.10
C ASP A 174 0.04 -2.29 8.95
N GLY A 175 -0.62 -3.41 9.27
CA GLY A 175 -1.77 -3.42 10.16
C GLY A 175 -1.42 -2.97 11.58
N GLU A 176 -0.36 -3.51 12.16
CA GLU A 176 0.13 -3.11 13.49
C GLU A 176 0.57 -1.64 13.52
N PHE A 177 1.27 -1.19 12.47
CA PHE A 177 1.64 0.21 12.35
C PHE A 177 0.42 1.13 12.34
N LEU A 178 -0.61 0.81 11.56
CA LEU A 178 -1.83 1.61 11.49
C LEU A 178 -2.62 1.60 12.79
N LYS A 179 -2.76 0.45 13.45
CA LYS A 179 -3.38 0.35 14.79
C LYS A 179 -2.65 1.24 15.78
N LYS A 180 -1.32 1.20 15.80
CA LYS A 180 -0.51 2.06 16.65
C LYS A 180 -0.67 3.54 16.28
N ALA A 181 -0.71 3.86 14.99
CA ALA A 181 -0.88 5.21 14.50
C ALA A 181 -2.24 5.81 14.90
N ILE A 182 -3.33 5.05 14.73
CA ILE A 182 -4.68 5.47 15.15
C ILE A 182 -4.70 5.72 16.65
N ARG A 183 -4.24 4.77 17.44
CA ARG A 183 -4.22 4.87 18.92
C ARG A 183 -3.47 6.10 19.39
N ILE A 184 -2.30 6.42 18.81
CA ILE A 184 -1.55 7.63 19.18
C ILE A 184 -2.34 8.90 18.88
N VAL A 185 -3.08 8.96 17.77
CA VAL A 185 -3.93 10.11 17.47
C VAL A 185 -5.11 10.18 18.44
N GLU A 186 -5.73 9.06 18.79
CA GLU A 186 -6.82 8.98 19.76
C GLU A 186 -6.38 9.41 21.16
N GLU A 187 -5.21 9.01 21.61
CA GLU A 187 -4.59 9.42 22.90
C GLU A 187 -4.27 10.93 22.95
N ASN A 188 -4.19 11.60 21.78
CA ASN A 188 -3.93 13.03 21.64
C ASN A 188 -5.07 13.77 20.93
N MET A 189 -6.30 13.28 21.08
CA MET A 189 -7.44 13.75 20.32
C MET A 189 -7.76 15.23 20.59
N ASP A 190 -7.75 15.64 21.84
CA ASP A 190 -8.04 16.99 22.33
C ASP A 190 -6.83 17.92 22.30
N ASN A 191 -5.63 17.40 22.07
CA ASN A 191 -4.40 18.20 22.04
C ASN A 191 -4.30 18.98 20.72
N GLU A 192 -4.62 20.27 20.76
CA GLU A 192 -4.59 21.20 19.63
C GLU A 192 -3.18 21.35 19.01
N GLU A 193 -2.14 21.24 19.83
CA GLU A 193 -0.74 21.38 19.41
C GLU A 193 -0.14 20.10 18.85
N PHE A 194 -0.86 18.96 18.90
CA PHE A 194 -0.35 17.69 18.41
C PHE A 194 -0.10 17.74 16.90
N SER A 195 1.16 17.82 16.56
CA SER A 195 1.65 18.00 15.18
C SER A 195 2.13 16.69 14.55
N SER A 196 2.36 16.72 13.23
CA SER A 196 3.03 15.59 12.53
C SER A 196 4.45 15.31 13.04
N ASN A 197 5.11 16.28 13.68
CA ASN A 197 6.40 16.10 14.33
C ASN A 197 6.26 15.28 15.62
N ASP A 198 5.27 15.59 16.43
CA ASP A 198 5.02 14.84 17.68
C ASP A 198 4.53 13.44 17.36
N PHE A 199 3.72 13.31 16.31
CA PHE A 199 3.29 12.02 15.78
C PHE A 199 4.49 11.16 15.30
N SER A 200 5.48 11.78 14.61
CA SER A 200 6.67 11.04 14.19
C SER A 200 7.52 10.58 15.38
N LYS A 201 7.65 11.41 16.41
CA LYS A 201 8.36 11.05 17.65
C LYS A 201 7.64 9.90 18.40
N ALA A 202 6.33 9.98 18.53
CA ALA A 202 5.52 8.95 19.21
C ALA A 202 5.60 7.59 18.49
N LEU A 203 5.75 7.61 17.18
CA LEU A 203 5.97 6.41 16.36
C LEU A 203 7.45 5.96 16.32
N CYS A 204 8.37 6.68 16.98
CA CYS A 204 9.81 6.42 16.94
C CYS A 204 10.39 6.48 15.52
N MET A 205 9.90 7.39 14.68
CA MET A 205 10.29 7.53 13.27
C MET A 205 10.84 8.93 12.98
N SER A 206 11.71 9.03 11.96
CA SER A 206 12.01 10.32 11.36
C SER A 206 10.80 10.86 10.60
N ARG A 207 10.69 12.19 10.44
CA ARG A 207 9.60 12.82 9.67
C ARG A 207 9.52 12.28 8.24
N SER A 208 10.67 12.10 7.60
CA SER A 208 10.74 11.58 6.22
C SER A 208 10.22 10.15 6.15
N ASN A 209 10.66 9.28 7.07
CA ASN A 209 10.20 7.90 7.12
C ASN A 209 8.69 7.81 7.40
N LEU A 210 8.18 8.64 8.34
CA LEU A 210 6.75 8.71 8.59
C LEU A 210 5.99 9.17 7.34
N HIS A 211 6.48 10.21 6.66
CA HIS A 211 5.83 10.72 5.45
C HIS A 211 5.73 9.64 4.37
N LEU A 212 6.84 8.96 4.09
CA LEU A 212 6.89 7.88 3.09
C LEU A 212 5.96 6.72 3.49
N LYS A 213 6.04 6.28 4.74
CA LYS A 213 5.22 5.17 5.25
C LYS A 213 3.72 5.49 5.19
N MET A 214 3.32 6.68 5.67
CA MET A 214 1.92 7.11 5.61
C MET A 214 1.42 7.19 4.17
N LYS A 215 2.19 7.83 3.29
CA LYS A 215 1.84 7.97 1.87
C LYS A 215 1.73 6.61 1.17
N SER A 216 2.62 5.65 1.50
CA SER A 216 2.59 4.33 0.88
C SER A 216 1.40 3.49 1.30
N ILE A 217 0.99 3.55 2.59
CA ILE A 217 -0.11 2.75 3.12
C ILE A 217 -1.46 3.42 2.88
N THR A 218 -1.56 4.73 3.18
CA THR A 218 -2.84 5.46 3.20
C THR A 218 -3.05 6.37 1.99
N GLY A 219 -2.01 6.60 1.18
CA GLY A 219 -2.05 7.60 0.11
C GLY A 219 -1.97 9.05 0.61
N GLU A 220 -1.99 9.29 1.94
CA GLU A 220 -2.13 10.60 2.54
C GLU A 220 -0.92 11.01 3.36
N SER A 221 -0.78 12.32 3.62
CA SER A 221 0.23 12.83 4.55
C SER A 221 -0.19 12.57 6.01
N ALA A 222 0.80 12.50 6.92
CA ALA A 222 0.55 12.35 8.37
C ALA A 222 -0.43 13.40 8.92
N THR A 223 -0.33 14.65 8.46
CA THR A 223 -1.25 15.73 8.88
C THR A 223 -2.69 15.48 8.40
N LYS A 224 -2.88 15.00 7.17
CA LYS A 224 -4.21 14.64 6.68
C LYS A 224 -4.77 13.45 7.45
N PHE A 225 -3.95 12.45 7.75
CA PHE A 225 -4.35 11.29 8.53
C PHE A 225 -4.81 11.67 9.94
N ILE A 226 -4.05 12.50 10.68
CA ILE A 226 -4.46 13.02 12.00
C ILE A 226 -5.83 13.71 11.90
N ARG A 227 -6.01 14.61 10.92
CA ARG A 227 -7.27 15.31 10.73
C ARG A 227 -8.42 14.37 10.42
N LYS A 228 -8.20 13.35 9.61
CA LYS A 228 -9.21 12.35 9.26
C LYS A 228 -9.71 11.60 10.50
N ILE A 229 -8.82 11.13 11.36
CA ILE A 229 -9.19 10.47 12.62
C ILE A 229 -10.00 11.42 13.50
N ARG A 230 -9.58 12.69 13.64
CA ARG A 230 -10.30 13.71 14.40
C ARG A 230 -11.69 13.97 13.84
N PHE A 231 -11.86 14.06 12.52
CA PHE A 231 -13.17 14.26 11.91
C PHE A 231 -14.06 13.03 12.03
N ASN A 232 -13.53 11.83 11.91
CA ASN A 232 -14.28 10.59 12.14
C ASN A 232 -14.82 10.55 13.57
N HIS A 233 -14.02 10.96 14.55
CA HIS A 233 -14.47 11.09 15.95
C HIS A 233 -15.52 12.19 16.11
N ALA A 234 -15.32 13.34 15.48
CA ALA A 234 -16.30 14.43 15.47
C ALA A 234 -17.66 13.99 14.88
N CYS A 235 -17.65 13.21 13.80
CA CYS A 235 -18.87 12.66 13.21
C CYS A 235 -19.67 11.80 14.20
N LYS A 236 -18.98 10.96 14.99
CA LYS A 236 -19.61 10.15 16.05
C LYS A 236 -20.24 11.05 17.13
N LEU A 237 -19.49 12.02 17.64
CA LEU A 237 -19.97 12.97 18.65
C LEU A 237 -21.16 13.82 18.16
N LEU A 238 -21.15 14.23 16.89
CA LEU A 238 -22.26 14.98 16.27
C LEU A 238 -23.55 14.16 16.22
N LEU A 239 -23.46 12.85 15.96
CA LEU A 239 -24.61 11.95 15.92
C LEU A 239 -25.17 11.67 17.31
N ASP A 240 -24.32 11.63 18.34
CA ASP A 240 -24.73 11.46 19.75
C ASP A 240 -25.52 12.63 20.28
N ARG A 241 -25.42 13.85 19.70
CA ARG A 241 -26.15 15.07 20.04
C ARG A 241 -26.04 15.49 21.51
N LYS A 242 -25.05 15.06 22.23
CA LYS A 242 -24.81 15.37 23.63
C LYS A 242 -24.09 16.70 23.85
N TYR A 243 -23.33 17.11 22.82
CA TYR A 243 -22.39 18.22 22.88
C TYR A 243 -22.71 19.27 21.82
N SER A 244 -22.42 20.52 22.13
CA SER A 244 -22.45 21.61 21.15
C SER A 244 -21.30 21.48 20.14
N ILE A 245 -21.42 22.13 18.99
CA ILE A 245 -20.37 22.16 17.97
C ILE A 245 -19.07 22.76 18.53
N SER A 246 -19.18 23.73 19.44
CA SER A 246 -18.02 24.34 20.10
C SER A 246 -17.29 23.33 21.00
N GLU A 247 -18.01 22.57 21.81
CA GLU A 247 -17.45 21.53 22.67
C GLU A 247 -16.81 20.42 21.82
N ILE A 248 -17.50 19.96 20.77
CA ILE A 248 -16.96 18.96 19.85
C ILE A 248 -15.66 19.45 19.21
N SER A 249 -15.62 20.73 18.78
CA SER A 249 -14.41 21.33 18.22
C SER A 249 -13.21 21.19 19.17
N SER A 250 -13.38 21.54 20.44
CA SER A 250 -12.32 21.41 21.46
C SER A 250 -11.97 19.94 21.75
N MET A 251 -12.98 19.06 21.88
CA MET A 251 -12.77 17.63 22.12
C MET A 251 -11.98 16.91 21.02
N VAL A 252 -12.02 17.44 19.79
CA VAL A 252 -11.27 16.87 18.66
C VAL A 252 -10.03 17.71 18.28
N GLY A 253 -9.57 18.56 19.20
CA GLY A 253 -8.29 19.27 19.09
C GLY A 253 -8.29 20.41 18.07
N PHE A 254 -9.37 21.20 18.02
CA PHE A 254 -9.43 22.43 17.26
C PHE A 254 -9.73 23.62 18.20
N ASN A 255 -8.83 24.61 18.20
CA ASN A 255 -8.94 25.81 19.02
C ASN A 255 -9.99 26.85 18.52
N SER A 256 -10.52 26.65 17.32
CA SER A 256 -11.52 27.54 16.75
C SER A 256 -12.70 26.78 16.16
N PRO A 257 -13.92 26.95 16.68
CA PRO A 257 -15.12 26.34 16.10
C PRO A 257 -15.36 26.74 14.65
N SER A 258 -15.01 27.97 14.26
CA SER A 258 -15.12 28.44 12.87
C SER A 258 -14.13 27.72 11.96
N TYR A 259 -12.88 27.54 12.39
CA TYR A 259 -11.88 26.79 11.65
C TYR A 259 -12.24 25.30 11.57
N PHE A 260 -12.74 24.73 12.66
CA PHE A 260 -13.29 23.37 12.69
C PHE A 260 -14.39 23.21 11.64
N ALA A 261 -15.43 24.07 11.66
CA ALA A 261 -16.57 23.96 10.73
C ALA A 261 -16.14 24.06 9.26
N THR A 262 -15.22 24.98 8.94
CA THR A 262 -14.69 25.13 7.58
C THR A 262 -13.87 23.93 7.14
N SER A 263 -13.00 23.42 8.03
CA SER A 263 -12.17 22.25 7.78
C SER A 263 -12.99 20.97 7.68
N PHE A 264 -14.01 20.82 8.53
CA PHE A 264 -14.98 19.72 8.51
C PHE A 264 -15.74 19.71 7.17
N LYS A 265 -16.27 20.86 6.73
CA LYS A 265 -16.94 20.96 5.43
C LYS A 265 -16.03 20.57 4.27
N LYS A 266 -14.76 20.98 4.31
CA LYS A 266 -13.79 20.60 3.28
C LYS A 266 -13.51 19.10 3.25
N HIS A 267 -13.61 18.42 4.38
CA HIS A 267 -13.29 17.00 4.51
C HIS A 267 -14.54 16.12 4.32
N VAL A 268 -15.66 16.47 4.95
CA VAL A 268 -16.90 15.66 4.97
C VAL A 268 -17.90 16.10 3.88
N GLY A 269 -17.64 17.23 3.21
CA GLY A 269 -18.49 17.75 2.14
C GLY A 269 -19.64 18.64 2.59
N CYS A 270 -19.99 18.67 3.88
CA CYS A 270 -21.07 19.49 4.43
C CYS A 270 -20.69 20.12 5.79
N LEU A 271 -21.43 21.13 6.25
CA LEU A 271 -21.22 21.72 7.56
C LEU A 271 -21.61 20.74 8.68
N PRO A 272 -21.02 20.83 9.90
CA PRO A 272 -21.39 19.98 11.03
C PRO A 272 -22.90 20.01 11.34
N THR A 273 -23.54 21.17 11.21
CA THR A 273 -25.01 21.34 11.38
C THR A 273 -25.81 20.61 10.30
N GLU A 274 -25.33 20.63 9.07
CA GLU A 274 -25.93 19.93 7.92
C GLU A 274 -25.78 18.43 8.04
N TYR A 275 -24.60 17.97 8.51
CA TYR A 275 -24.31 16.56 8.75
C TYR A 275 -25.32 15.92 9.71
N VAL A 276 -25.61 16.60 10.84
CA VAL A 276 -26.63 16.14 11.80
C VAL A 276 -28.02 16.08 11.17
N ARG A 277 -28.40 17.11 10.38
CA ARG A 277 -29.73 17.16 9.73
C ARG A 277 -29.95 16.11 8.67
N SER A 278 -28.93 15.83 7.85
CA SER A 278 -29.05 14.87 6.74
C SER A 278 -29.23 13.44 7.22
N ARG A 279 -28.59 13.08 8.32
CA ARG A 279 -28.65 11.72 8.88
C ARG A 279 -29.90 11.48 9.74
N THR A 280 -30.61 12.53 10.18
CA THR A 280 -31.91 12.41 10.87
C THR A 280 -33.09 12.19 9.93
N LYS A 281 -33.04 12.74 8.71
CA LYS A 281 -34.12 12.52 7.73
C LYS A 281 -34.14 11.13 7.09
N GLY A 282 -33.05 10.37 7.24
CA GLY A 282 -32.95 8.98 6.75
C GLY A 282 -33.59 7.94 7.68
N GLY A 283 -33.79 8.27 8.96
CA GLY A 283 -34.41 7.36 9.96
C GLY A 283 -35.92 7.36 10.01
N GLU A 284 -36.60 8.37 9.43
CA GLU A 284 -38.08 8.50 9.48
C GLU A 284 -38.81 7.88 8.25
N LYS A 285 -38.06 7.25 7.30
CA LYS A 285 -38.68 6.62 6.11
C LYS A 285 -38.69 5.09 6.14
N ALA A 286 -38.37 4.48 7.26
CA ALA A 286 -38.47 3.03 7.46
C ALA A 286 -39.28 2.74 8.74
N GLY A 287 -40.54 3.15 8.74
CA GLY A 287 -41.56 2.82 9.70
C GLY A 287 -42.88 2.53 8.98
#